data_8784e2995b602f11790d91dfb82bcf2f
#
_entry.id   8784e2995b602f11790d91dfb82bcf2f
#
_cell.length_a   1.000
_cell.length_b   1.000
_cell.length_c   1.000
_cell.angle_alpha   90.00
_cell.angle_beta   90.00
_cell.angle_gamma   90.00
#
_symmetry.space_group_name_H-M   'P 1'
#
loop_
_entity.id
_entity.type
_entity.pdbx_description
1 polymer ?
#
loop_
_entity_poly.entity_id
_entity_poly.type
_entity_poly.pdbx_seq_one_letter_code
_entity_poly.pdbx_strand_id
1 'polypeptide(L)'
;GNDYVDQNHFVRYVGDWYILKGEYLQDGFADIDYFETSQRLRYNWKGISFNIGASQRLAEPYGYDPLEEWILDNGDIHYTYLALQEGYNVNVYEGEYYDPQGNLVATSKEVWESVIIPNILSDYTKKKRDELDRNMLQSLVIGFDYYYYKKSFWLHSWGNIMPWHYDDGGAFSYHNYNDGEQWYDYSGGLIFGYKLSKSLGVFTEGKYNKYWNREWYDFKCGINYVIF
;
A
#
# COMPACT_ATOMS: atom_id res chain seq x y z
N GLY A 1 -1.47 -12.84 -6.86
CA GLY A 1 -1.80 -11.80 -6.30
C GLY A 1 -1.74 -11.78 -4.85
N ASN A 2 -1.37 -11.47 -4.34
CA ASN A 2 -1.27 -11.29 -3.44
C ASN A 2 -1.35 -10.44 -2.95
N ASP A 3 -1.45 -10.58 -3.13
CA ASP A 3 -1.74 -9.90 -2.83
C ASP A 3 -1.50 -9.25 -1.71
N TYR A 4 -0.87 -8.42 -1.94
CA TYR A 4 -0.45 -7.36 -1.18
C TYR A 4 -1.57 -6.76 -0.32
N VAL A 5 -2.75 -6.66 -0.84
CA VAL A 5 -3.92 -6.23 -0.08
C VAL A 5 -4.39 -7.32 0.89
N ASP A 6 -4.26 -8.55 0.50
CA ASP A 6 -4.67 -9.65 1.35
C ASP A 6 -3.73 -9.92 2.48
N GLN A 7 -2.53 -9.54 2.24
CA GLN A 7 -1.57 -9.74 3.25
C GLN A 7 -1.55 -8.73 4.33
N ASN A 8 -2.22 -7.84 4.24
CA ASN A 8 -2.33 -6.94 4.49
C ASN A 8 -2.61 -6.34 5.47
N HIS A 9 -2.62 -6.11 5.45
CA HIS A 9 -2.34 -5.09 6.33
C HIS A 9 -3.26 -3.94 6.09
N PHE A 10 -4.33 -4.21 5.46
CA PHE A 10 -5.38 -3.24 5.28
C PHE A 10 -6.36 -3.32 6.45
N VAL A 11 -6.44 -2.26 7.22
CA VAL A 11 -7.38 -2.12 8.32
C VAL A 11 -8.29 -0.93 8.06
N ARG A 12 -9.58 -1.20 7.98
CA ARG A 12 -10.59 -0.15 7.86
C ARG A 12 -11.26 0.09 9.19
N TYR A 13 -11.37 1.36 9.55
CA TYR A 13 -12.06 1.81 10.75
C TYR A 13 -13.34 2.56 10.43
N VAL A 14 -14.20 2.64 11.43
CA VAL A 14 -15.41 3.47 11.35
C VAL A 14 -15.00 4.93 11.17
N GLY A 15 -15.61 5.61 10.21
CA GLY A 15 -15.28 7.00 9.91
C GLY A 15 -14.38 7.16 8.71
N ASP A 16 -14.27 6.13 7.88
CA ASP A 16 -13.56 6.18 6.61
C ASP A 16 -12.10 6.62 6.73
N TRP A 17 -11.38 6.00 7.63
CA TRP A 17 -9.93 6.08 7.67
C TRP A 17 -9.32 4.69 7.62
N TYR A 18 -8.15 4.58 7.02
CA TYR A 18 -7.46 3.33 6.75
C TYR A 18 -6.03 3.39 7.19
N ILE A 19 -5.53 2.24 7.60
CA ILE A 19 -4.11 1.99 7.67
C ILE A 19 -3.82 0.90 6.64
N LEU A 20 -2.99 1.20 5.68
CA LEU A 20 -2.48 0.24 4.72
C LEU A 20 -0.99 0.08 4.92
N LYS A 21 -0.59 -1.15 5.05
CA LYS A 21 0.80 -1.57 4.99
C LYS A 21 0.87 -2.77 4.07
N GLY A 22 1.78 -2.76 3.12
CA GLY A 22 1.92 -3.86 2.19
C GLY A 22 3.29 -3.93 1.55
N GLU A 23 3.70 -5.13 1.24
CA GLU A 23 4.90 -5.40 0.47
C GLU A 23 4.55 -5.64 -0.98
N TYR A 24 5.33 -5.06 -1.84
CA TYR A 24 5.25 -5.32 -3.23
C TYR A 24 6.35 -6.27 -3.62
N LEU A 25 5.98 -7.51 -3.75
CA LEU A 25 6.92 -8.59 -3.99
C LEU A 25 7.28 -8.78 -5.47
N GLN A 26 6.53 -8.16 -6.35
CA GLN A 26 6.79 -8.18 -7.78
C GLN A 26 7.16 -6.79 -8.25
N ASP A 27 8.03 -6.71 -9.22
CA ASP A 27 8.48 -5.47 -9.85
C ASP A 27 9.30 -4.54 -8.97
N GLY A 28 9.91 -5.06 -7.92
CA GLY A 28 10.83 -4.29 -7.09
C GLY A 28 10.19 -3.18 -6.29
N PHE A 29 8.90 -3.24 -6.05
CA PHE A 29 8.26 -2.25 -5.22
C PHE A 29 8.51 -2.49 -3.76
N ALA A 30 8.78 -1.40 -3.16
CA ALA A 30 8.91 -1.28 -1.74
C ALA A 30 7.55 -1.34 -1.02
N ASP A 31 7.60 -1.68 0.24
CA ASP A 31 6.50 -1.48 1.17
C ASP A 31 6.02 -0.04 1.13
N ILE A 32 4.73 0.16 1.12
CA ILE A 32 4.14 1.48 1.25
C ILE A 32 3.26 1.50 2.49
N ASP A 33 3.66 2.30 3.45
CA ASP A 33 2.86 2.60 4.62
C ASP A 33 2.14 3.93 4.42
N TYR A 34 0.81 3.93 4.58
CA TYR A 34 0.09 5.18 4.62
C TYR A 34 -1.07 5.17 5.62
N PHE A 35 -1.40 6.35 6.08
CA PHE A 35 -2.58 6.61 6.87
C PHE A 35 -3.51 7.53 6.08
N GLU A 36 -4.77 7.14 5.91
CA GLU A 36 -5.76 7.94 5.20
C GLU A 36 -6.95 8.25 6.09
N THR A 37 -7.38 9.50 6.05
CA THR A 37 -8.67 9.94 6.58
C THR A 37 -9.50 10.57 5.47
N SER A 38 -10.80 10.39 5.52
CA SER A 38 -11.73 10.97 4.55
C SER A 38 -12.92 11.60 5.26
N GLN A 39 -13.21 12.83 4.90
CA GLN A 39 -14.37 13.58 5.39
C GLN A 39 -15.26 13.94 4.22
N ARG A 40 -16.53 13.54 4.28
CA ARG A 40 -17.45 13.70 3.17
C ARG A 40 -18.81 14.22 3.62
N LEU A 41 -19.36 15.11 2.82
CA LEU A 41 -20.76 15.52 2.89
C LEU A 41 -21.57 14.58 1.97
N ARG A 42 -22.68 14.07 2.46
CA ARG A 42 -23.52 13.12 1.73
C ARG A 42 -24.92 13.70 1.54
N TYR A 43 -25.40 13.62 0.31
CA TYR A 43 -26.77 13.94 -0.05
C TYR A 43 -27.51 12.69 -0.55
N ASN A 44 -28.62 12.36 0.11
CA ASN A 44 -29.40 11.16 -0.21
C ASN A 44 -30.62 11.50 -1.07
N TRP A 45 -30.76 10.81 -2.19
CA TRP A 45 -31.89 10.95 -3.08
C TRP A 45 -32.37 9.60 -3.61
N LYS A 46 -33.57 9.15 -3.21
CA LYS A 46 -34.25 7.97 -3.73
C LYS A 46 -33.38 6.69 -3.85
N GLY A 47 -32.59 6.38 -2.83
CA GLY A 47 -31.74 5.19 -2.81
C GLY A 47 -30.36 5.39 -3.41
N ILE A 48 -30.09 6.57 -3.96
CA ILE A 48 -28.76 7.01 -4.35
C ILE A 48 -28.28 8.03 -3.34
N SER A 49 -27.03 7.91 -2.93
CA SER A 49 -26.35 8.91 -2.14
C SER A 49 -25.20 9.48 -2.95
N PHE A 50 -25.14 10.78 -3.07
CA PHE A 50 -23.98 11.48 -3.64
C PHE A 50 -23.12 12.00 -2.50
N ASN A 51 -21.83 11.89 -2.64
CA ASN A 51 -20.89 12.40 -1.66
C ASN A 51 -19.79 13.25 -2.30
N ILE A 52 -19.37 14.27 -1.57
CA ILE A 52 -18.24 15.11 -1.93
C ILE A 52 -17.46 15.45 -0.66
N GLY A 53 -16.15 15.46 -0.75
CA GLY A 53 -15.31 15.77 0.40
C GLY A 53 -13.84 15.75 0.08
N ALA A 54 -13.05 15.57 1.11
CA ALA A 54 -11.61 15.50 1.02
C ALA A 54 -11.09 14.22 1.67
N SER A 55 -10.05 13.67 1.08
CA SER A 55 -9.22 12.63 1.65
C SER A 55 -7.84 13.22 1.95
N GLN A 56 -7.27 12.83 3.06
CA GLN A 56 -5.91 13.19 3.47
C GLN A 56 -5.12 11.91 3.68
N ARG A 57 -4.05 11.73 2.95
CA ARG A 57 -3.11 10.61 3.09
C ARG A 57 -1.78 11.12 3.55
N LEU A 58 -1.31 10.57 4.64
CA LEU A 58 0.07 10.72 5.09
C LEU A 58 0.80 9.44 4.69
N ALA A 59 1.64 9.53 3.68
CA ALA A 59 2.31 8.38 3.08
C ALA A 59 3.82 8.58 3.08
N GLU A 60 4.55 7.48 3.02
CA GLU A 60 5.95 7.49 2.63
C GLU A 60 6.09 7.99 1.18
N PRO A 61 7.25 8.52 0.80
CA PRO A 61 7.48 8.96 -0.56
C PRO A 61 7.20 7.85 -1.57
N TYR A 62 6.32 8.15 -2.50
CA TYR A 62 5.90 7.20 -3.50
C TYR A 62 6.99 6.99 -4.56
N GLY A 63 7.24 5.73 -4.93
CA GLY A 63 8.20 5.38 -5.97
C GLY A 63 9.67 5.45 -5.53
N TYR A 64 9.96 5.77 -4.28
CA TYR A 64 11.32 5.78 -3.77
C TYR A 64 11.80 4.36 -3.48
N ASP A 65 12.84 3.94 -4.19
CA ASP A 65 13.59 2.72 -3.92
C ASP A 65 15.03 3.06 -3.51
N PRO A 66 15.38 2.91 -2.22
CA PRO A 66 16.73 3.18 -1.74
C PRO A 66 17.82 2.33 -2.40
N LEU A 67 17.49 1.13 -2.86
CA LEU A 67 18.46 0.27 -3.52
C LEU A 67 18.70 0.70 -4.97
N GLU A 68 17.67 1.16 -5.65
CA GLU A 68 17.82 1.74 -6.99
C GLU A 68 18.70 3.01 -6.93
N GLU A 69 18.44 3.89 -5.97
CA GLU A 69 19.27 5.08 -5.76
C GLU A 69 20.72 4.69 -5.46
N TRP A 70 20.93 3.71 -4.58
CA TRP A 70 22.27 3.23 -4.26
C TRP A 70 22.99 2.67 -5.48
N ILE A 71 22.31 1.93 -6.36
CA ILE A 71 22.86 1.40 -7.62
C ILE A 71 23.21 2.55 -8.58
N LEU A 72 22.36 3.57 -8.66
CA LEU A 72 22.65 4.75 -9.49
C LEU A 72 23.91 5.48 -9.03
N ASP A 73 24.12 5.58 -7.73
CA ASP A 73 25.27 6.28 -7.16
C ASP A 73 26.58 5.46 -7.21
N ASN A 74 26.48 4.15 -7.08
CA ASN A 74 27.66 3.27 -6.93
C ASN A 74 27.92 2.41 -8.17
N GLY A 75 26.99 2.34 -9.11
CA GLY A 75 27.03 1.42 -10.25
C GLY A 75 26.54 0.02 -9.89
N ASP A 76 26.52 -0.84 -10.91
CA ASP A 76 26.08 -2.24 -10.77
C ASP A 76 27.20 -3.08 -10.13
N ILE A 77 27.42 -2.86 -8.84
CA ILE A 77 28.39 -3.60 -8.03
C ILE A 77 27.68 -4.48 -7.01
N HIS A 78 28.37 -5.51 -6.56
CA HIS A 78 27.79 -6.47 -5.63
C HIS A 78 27.45 -5.84 -4.28
N TYR A 79 26.31 -6.19 -3.70
CA TYR A 79 25.80 -5.63 -2.43
C TYR A 79 26.71 -5.88 -1.21
N THR A 80 27.74 -6.73 -1.33
CA THR A 80 28.79 -6.79 -0.33
C THR A 80 29.46 -5.40 -0.12
N TYR A 81 29.50 -4.58 -1.17
CA TYR A 81 30.03 -3.23 -1.04
C TYR A 81 29.12 -2.34 -0.18
N LEU A 82 27.79 -2.47 -0.32
CA LEU A 82 26.86 -1.80 0.57
C LEU A 82 27.06 -2.29 2.02
N ALA A 83 27.22 -3.58 2.21
CA ALA A 83 27.50 -4.13 3.53
C ALA A 83 28.78 -3.54 4.15
N LEU A 84 29.84 -3.36 3.37
CA LEU A 84 31.06 -2.71 3.83
C LEU A 84 30.81 -1.24 4.20
N GLN A 85 29.99 -0.53 3.45
CA GLN A 85 29.60 0.85 3.77
C GLN A 85 28.79 0.95 5.08
N GLU A 86 27.94 -0.05 5.35
CA GLU A 86 27.19 -0.16 6.62
C GLU A 86 28.04 -0.73 7.78
N GLY A 87 29.36 -0.91 7.57
CA GLY A 87 30.32 -1.25 8.63
C GLY A 87 30.58 -2.74 8.81
N TYR A 88 30.04 -3.58 7.99
CA TYR A 88 30.40 -5.01 7.98
C TYR A 88 31.83 -5.20 7.51
N ASN A 89 32.44 -6.30 7.90
CA ASN A 89 33.81 -6.63 7.51
C ASN A 89 33.87 -8.04 6.90
N VAL A 90 34.65 -8.19 5.85
CA VAL A 90 34.78 -9.44 5.10
C VAL A 90 36.24 -9.87 5.06
N ASN A 91 36.56 -10.96 5.71
CA ASN A 91 37.86 -11.63 5.58
C ASN A 91 37.76 -12.69 4.46
N VAL A 92 38.08 -12.27 3.24
CA VAL A 92 37.99 -13.11 2.04
C VAL A 92 38.88 -14.34 2.12
N TYR A 93 40.03 -14.27 2.81
CA TYR A 93 40.98 -15.37 2.87
C TYR A 93 40.53 -16.52 3.78
N GLU A 94 39.79 -16.18 4.84
CA GLU A 94 39.29 -17.14 5.81
C GLU A 94 37.83 -17.50 5.57
N GLY A 95 37.14 -16.72 4.69
CA GLY A 95 35.73 -16.90 4.41
C GLY A 95 34.84 -16.48 5.60
N GLU A 96 35.32 -15.54 6.40
CA GLU A 96 34.63 -15.07 7.60
C GLU A 96 34.04 -13.68 7.38
N TYR A 97 32.84 -13.47 7.90
CA TYR A 97 32.07 -12.25 7.77
C TYR A 97 31.64 -11.76 9.13
N TYR A 98 31.88 -10.48 9.40
CA TYR A 98 31.64 -9.88 10.70
C TYR A 98 30.67 -8.72 10.61
N ASP A 99 29.82 -8.56 11.64
CA ASP A 99 28.94 -7.41 11.78
C ASP A 99 29.71 -6.13 12.20
N PRO A 100 29.07 -4.96 12.22
CA PRO A 100 29.70 -3.71 12.66
C PRO A 100 30.21 -3.73 14.09
N GLN A 101 29.75 -4.67 14.92
CA GLN A 101 30.20 -4.86 16.30
C GLN A 101 31.38 -5.84 16.41
N GLY A 102 31.78 -6.45 15.30
CA GLY A 102 32.88 -7.41 15.24
C GLY A 102 32.49 -8.84 15.59
N ASN A 103 31.20 -9.16 15.62
CA ASN A 103 30.75 -10.53 15.80
C ASN A 103 30.77 -11.29 14.49
N LEU A 104 31.16 -12.55 14.52
CA LEU A 104 31.15 -13.43 13.38
C LEU A 104 29.69 -13.78 13.00
N VAL A 105 29.24 -13.41 11.80
CA VAL A 105 27.86 -13.59 11.34
C VAL A 105 27.71 -14.64 10.25
N ALA A 106 28.79 -14.95 9.52
CA ALA A 106 28.81 -16.04 8.57
C ALA A 106 30.24 -16.61 8.38
N THR A 107 30.33 -17.91 8.09
CA THR A 107 31.57 -18.64 7.83
C THR A 107 31.57 -19.23 6.41
N SER A 108 30.65 -18.83 5.58
CA SER A 108 30.63 -19.21 4.18
C SER A 108 29.99 -18.11 3.33
N LYS A 109 30.44 -18.05 2.07
CA LYS A 109 29.89 -17.14 1.08
C LYS A 109 28.40 -17.39 0.82
N GLU A 110 27.97 -18.64 0.85
CA GLU A 110 26.57 -19.02 0.63
C GLU A 110 25.65 -18.41 1.72
N VAL A 111 26.00 -18.56 2.98
CA VAL A 111 25.23 -17.94 4.09
C VAL A 111 25.28 -16.42 4.00
N TRP A 112 26.43 -15.86 3.67
CA TRP A 112 26.57 -14.43 3.47
C TRP A 112 25.64 -13.89 2.42
N GLU A 113 25.59 -14.49 1.23
CA GLU A 113 24.78 -14.02 0.10
C GLU A 113 23.29 -14.34 0.26
N SER A 114 22.94 -15.50 0.85
CA SER A 114 21.55 -15.93 0.90
C SER A 114 20.79 -15.49 2.18
N VAL A 115 21.51 -15.14 3.24
CA VAL A 115 20.89 -14.78 4.52
C VAL A 115 21.32 -13.40 4.98
N ILE A 116 22.62 -13.12 5.03
CA ILE A 116 23.12 -11.88 5.65
C ILE A 116 22.88 -10.68 4.72
N ILE A 117 23.24 -10.77 3.46
CA ILE A 117 23.01 -9.68 2.50
C ILE A 117 21.53 -9.28 2.42
N PRO A 118 20.56 -10.19 2.26
CA PRO A 118 19.14 -9.82 2.26
C PRO A 118 18.70 -9.07 3.51
N ASN A 119 19.19 -9.45 4.69
CA ASN A 119 18.88 -8.75 5.93
C ASN A 119 19.48 -7.33 5.93
N ILE A 120 20.73 -7.18 5.49
CA ILE A 120 21.37 -5.87 5.36
C ILE A 120 20.59 -4.96 4.39
N LEU A 121 20.16 -5.49 3.26
CA LEU A 121 19.36 -4.73 2.29
C LEU A 121 18.04 -4.28 2.87
N SER A 122 17.37 -5.17 3.60
CA SER A 122 16.13 -4.84 4.29
C SER A 122 16.31 -3.73 5.33
N ASP A 123 17.34 -3.85 6.16
CA ASP A 123 17.64 -2.86 7.19
C ASP A 123 18.07 -1.50 6.60
N TYR A 124 18.88 -1.53 5.54
CA TYR A 124 19.28 -0.34 4.80
C TYR A 124 18.07 0.37 4.19
N THR A 125 17.23 -0.39 3.49
CA THR A 125 16.01 0.13 2.87
C THR A 125 15.09 0.77 3.91
N LYS A 126 14.87 0.08 5.03
CA LYS A 126 14.06 0.60 6.13
C LYS A 126 14.66 1.88 6.72
N LYS A 127 15.96 1.87 7.03
CA LYS A 127 16.67 3.04 7.57
C LYS A 127 16.54 4.24 6.63
N LYS A 128 16.76 4.03 5.33
CA LYS A 128 16.68 5.09 4.32
C LYS A 128 15.28 5.67 4.19
N ARG A 129 14.26 4.84 4.29
CA ARG A 129 12.87 5.30 4.28
C ARG A 129 12.49 6.03 5.56
N ASP A 130 12.96 5.55 6.72
CA ASP A 130 12.71 6.20 7.99
C ASP A 130 13.38 7.60 8.07
N GLU A 131 14.43 7.84 7.26
CA GLU A 131 15.09 9.13 7.12
C GLU A 131 14.29 10.15 6.28
N LEU A 132 13.30 9.68 5.52
CA LEU A 132 12.50 10.54 4.65
C LEU A 132 11.27 11.07 5.37
N ASP A 133 10.96 12.33 5.09
CA ASP A 133 9.72 12.94 5.56
C ASP A 133 8.52 12.34 4.83
N ARG A 134 7.46 12.06 5.58
CA ARG A 134 6.20 11.61 5.01
C ARG A 134 5.49 12.76 4.31
N ASN A 135 4.98 12.47 3.13
CA ASN A 135 4.23 13.43 2.35
C ASN A 135 2.74 13.44 2.72
N MET A 136 2.17 14.62 2.81
CA MET A 136 0.73 14.80 3.00
C MET A 136 0.08 15.03 1.64
N LEU A 137 -0.64 14.03 1.14
CA LEU A 137 -1.48 14.16 -0.04
C LEU A 137 -2.92 14.47 0.36
N GLN A 138 -3.46 15.57 -0.16
CA GLN A 138 -4.86 15.94 -0.02
C GLN A 138 -5.57 15.74 -1.35
N SER A 139 -6.73 15.12 -1.33
CA SER A 139 -7.47 14.82 -2.54
C SER A 139 -8.93 15.26 -2.42
N LEU A 140 -9.45 15.85 -3.46
CA LEU A 140 -10.89 16.06 -3.61
C LEU A 140 -11.51 14.68 -3.92
N VAL A 141 -12.56 14.33 -3.19
CA VAL A 141 -13.29 13.07 -3.41
C VAL A 141 -14.72 13.38 -3.83
N ILE A 142 -15.15 12.79 -4.92
CA ILE A 142 -16.52 12.82 -5.40
C ILE A 142 -16.98 11.38 -5.56
N GLY A 143 -18.15 11.05 -5.03
CA GLY A 143 -18.61 9.67 -5.09
C GLY A 143 -20.10 9.52 -5.04
N PHE A 144 -20.51 8.29 -5.21
CA PHE A 144 -21.91 7.88 -5.05
C PHE A 144 -21.99 6.52 -4.38
N ASP A 145 -23.14 6.29 -3.74
CA ASP A 145 -23.58 4.99 -3.26
C ASP A 145 -24.99 4.73 -3.78
N TYR A 146 -25.26 3.53 -4.23
CA TYR A 146 -26.59 3.09 -4.63
C TYR A 146 -26.98 1.84 -3.87
N TYR A 147 -28.12 1.88 -3.22
CA TYR A 147 -28.68 0.77 -2.46
C TYR A 147 -30.02 0.34 -3.05
N TYR A 148 -30.13 -0.94 -3.31
CA TYR A 148 -31.35 -1.54 -3.78
C TYR A 148 -31.70 -2.78 -2.95
N TYR A 149 -32.89 -2.81 -2.42
CA TYR A 149 -33.40 -3.91 -1.59
C TYR A 149 -34.72 -4.40 -2.14
N LYS A 150 -34.82 -5.71 -2.40
CA LYS A 150 -36.07 -6.32 -2.83
C LYS A 150 -36.21 -7.71 -2.20
N LYS A 151 -37.12 -7.86 -1.23
CA LYS A 151 -37.37 -9.13 -0.53
C LYS A 151 -36.08 -9.73 0.05
N SER A 152 -35.58 -10.81 -0.57
CA SER A 152 -34.39 -11.54 -0.11
C SER A 152 -33.09 -11.05 -0.74
N PHE A 153 -33.16 -10.18 -1.68
CA PHE A 153 -32.05 -9.74 -2.49
C PHE A 153 -31.67 -8.29 -2.16
N TRP A 154 -30.40 -8.01 -2.11
CA TRP A 154 -29.90 -6.67 -1.94
C TRP A 154 -28.65 -6.42 -2.81
N LEU A 155 -28.52 -5.21 -3.25
CA LEU A 155 -27.44 -4.71 -4.05
C LEU A 155 -26.91 -3.42 -3.43
N HIS A 156 -25.62 -3.30 -3.29
CA HIS A 156 -24.93 -2.04 -3.00
C HIS A 156 -23.86 -1.82 -4.04
N SER A 157 -23.92 -0.70 -4.73
CA SER A 157 -22.88 -0.25 -5.65
C SER A 157 -22.36 1.09 -5.21
N TRP A 158 -21.08 1.30 -5.32
CA TRP A 158 -20.46 2.58 -5.02
C TRP A 158 -19.36 2.90 -6.02
N GLY A 159 -19.06 4.19 -6.14
CA GLY A 159 -17.92 4.67 -6.90
C GLY A 159 -17.40 5.97 -6.31
N ASN A 160 -16.09 6.13 -6.35
CA ASN A 160 -15.41 7.35 -5.95
C ASN A 160 -14.39 7.72 -7.01
N ILE A 161 -14.26 8.99 -7.26
CA ILE A 161 -13.20 9.57 -8.08
C ILE A 161 -12.50 10.67 -7.29
N MET A 162 -11.19 10.74 -7.40
CA MET A 162 -10.34 11.79 -6.87
C MET A 162 -9.70 12.51 -8.06
N PRO A 163 -10.38 13.53 -8.58
CA PRO A 163 -9.96 14.21 -9.81
C PRO A 163 -8.88 15.26 -9.59
N TRP A 164 -8.55 15.53 -8.36
CA TRP A 164 -7.57 16.55 -8.03
C TRP A 164 -6.84 16.19 -6.74
N HIS A 165 -5.54 16.41 -6.75
CA HIS A 165 -4.63 16.16 -5.65
C HIS A 165 -3.78 17.40 -5.39
N TYR A 166 -3.48 17.63 -4.13
CA TYR A 166 -2.54 18.60 -3.64
C TYR A 166 -1.59 17.94 -2.65
N ASP A 167 -0.31 18.16 -2.79
CA ASP A 167 0.71 17.75 -1.85
C ASP A 167 1.63 18.93 -1.50
N ASP A 168 2.49 18.74 -0.52
CA ASP A 168 3.41 19.76 -0.03
C ASP A 168 4.67 19.97 -0.89
N GLY A 169 4.81 19.21 -1.99
CA GLY A 169 5.78 19.47 -3.03
C GLY A 169 7.19 18.96 -2.77
N GLY A 170 7.39 17.96 -1.96
CA GLY A 170 8.70 17.31 -1.80
C GLY A 170 9.20 16.64 -3.08
N ALA A 171 10.47 16.26 -3.14
CA ALA A 171 11.10 15.64 -4.31
C ALA A 171 10.36 14.35 -4.76
N PHE A 172 9.78 13.63 -3.84
CA PHE A 172 8.98 12.41 -4.08
C PHE A 172 7.48 12.67 -3.94
N SER A 173 7.04 13.89 -4.16
CA SER A 173 5.63 14.22 -4.12
C SER A 173 4.87 13.58 -5.28
N TYR A 174 3.56 13.44 -5.10
CA TYR A 174 2.68 12.93 -6.15
C TYR A 174 2.83 13.67 -7.48
N HIS A 175 2.94 14.99 -7.43
CA HIS A 175 3.14 15.83 -8.62
C HIS A 175 4.49 15.60 -9.28
N ASN A 176 5.57 15.54 -8.51
CA ASN A 176 6.90 15.30 -9.05
C ASN A 176 7.03 13.91 -9.67
N TYR A 177 6.45 12.91 -9.03
CA TYR A 177 6.43 11.55 -9.57
C TYR A 177 5.69 11.46 -10.92
N ASN A 178 4.70 12.31 -11.14
CA ASN A 178 3.91 12.36 -12.36
C ASN A 178 4.37 13.44 -13.34
N ASP A 179 5.58 13.94 -13.26
CA ASP A 179 6.10 15.03 -14.08
C ASP A 179 5.19 16.29 -14.09
N GLY A 180 4.51 16.53 -12.96
CA GLY A 180 3.56 17.63 -12.79
C GLY A 180 2.15 17.37 -13.32
N GLU A 181 1.88 16.19 -13.86
CA GLU A 181 0.55 15.82 -14.32
C GLU A 181 -0.38 15.43 -13.17
N GLN A 182 -1.66 15.74 -13.32
CA GLN A 182 -2.70 15.29 -12.39
C GLN A 182 -3.18 13.90 -12.76
N TRP A 183 -3.04 12.96 -11.84
CA TRP A 183 -3.63 11.65 -11.98
C TRP A 183 -5.01 11.58 -11.36
N TYR A 184 -5.86 10.79 -11.98
CA TYR A 184 -7.16 10.48 -11.44
C TYR A 184 -7.08 9.17 -10.67
N ASP A 185 -7.26 9.25 -9.35
CA ASP A 185 -7.50 8.09 -8.53
C ASP A 185 -8.99 7.79 -8.49
N TYR A 186 -9.34 6.53 -8.55
CA TYR A 186 -10.73 6.12 -8.46
C TYR A 186 -10.87 4.72 -7.88
N SER A 187 -12.03 4.47 -7.31
CA SER A 187 -12.43 3.16 -6.83
C SER A 187 -13.91 2.94 -7.05
N GLY A 188 -14.30 1.71 -7.25
CA GLY A 188 -15.70 1.36 -7.36
C GLY A 188 -15.93 -0.09 -7.02
N GLY A 189 -17.15 -0.41 -6.62
CA GLY A 189 -17.45 -1.76 -6.25
C GLY A 189 -18.95 -2.07 -6.29
N LEU A 190 -19.20 -3.34 -6.20
CA LEU A 190 -20.53 -3.93 -6.20
C LEU A 190 -20.59 -5.03 -5.17
N ILE A 191 -21.57 -4.96 -4.31
CA ILE A 191 -21.93 -6.05 -3.40
C ILE A 191 -23.30 -6.57 -3.83
N PHE A 192 -23.37 -7.86 -4.04
CA PHE A 192 -24.60 -8.57 -4.30
C PHE A 192 -24.85 -9.54 -3.15
N GLY A 193 -26.00 -9.45 -2.52
CA GLY A 193 -26.33 -10.31 -1.41
C GLY A 193 -27.70 -10.94 -1.54
N TYR A 194 -27.83 -12.13 -0.97
CA TYR A 194 -29.07 -12.88 -0.94
C TYR A 194 -29.35 -13.44 0.45
N LYS A 195 -30.55 -13.19 0.95
CA LYS A 195 -31.01 -13.67 2.23
C LYS A 195 -31.63 -15.06 2.08
N LEU A 196 -30.97 -16.06 2.61
CA LEU A 196 -31.42 -17.45 2.58
C LEU A 196 -32.51 -17.73 3.63
N SER A 197 -32.39 -17.10 4.81
CA SER A 197 -33.35 -17.24 5.91
C SER A 197 -33.44 -15.93 6.69
N LYS A 198 -34.19 -15.93 7.81
CA LYS A 198 -34.28 -14.74 8.69
C LYS A 198 -32.93 -14.35 9.28
N SER A 199 -32.07 -15.32 9.53
CA SER A 199 -30.79 -15.10 10.20
C SER A 199 -29.56 -15.37 9.30
N LEU A 200 -29.75 -15.91 8.10
CA LEU A 200 -28.66 -16.32 7.22
C LEU A 200 -28.76 -15.62 5.87
N GLY A 201 -27.67 -15.05 5.45
CA GLY A 201 -27.46 -14.48 4.10
C GLY A 201 -26.10 -14.82 3.55
N VAL A 202 -25.98 -14.73 2.26
CA VAL A 202 -24.71 -14.85 1.54
C VAL A 202 -24.50 -13.59 0.70
N PHE A 203 -23.24 -13.25 0.48
CA PHE A 203 -22.91 -12.12 -0.40
C PHE A 203 -21.64 -12.39 -1.18
N THR A 204 -21.52 -11.67 -2.26
CA THR A 204 -20.29 -11.51 -3.04
C THR A 204 -20.00 -10.04 -3.25
N GLU A 205 -18.75 -9.68 -3.19
CA GLU A 205 -18.25 -8.32 -3.39
C GLU A 205 -17.15 -8.35 -4.45
N GLY A 206 -17.26 -7.46 -5.42
CA GLY A 206 -16.20 -7.15 -6.36
C GLY A 206 -15.84 -5.67 -6.21
N LYS A 207 -14.57 -5.37 -6.14
CA LYS A 207 -14.06 -4.01 -6.01
C LYS A 207 -12.90 -3.82 -6.98
N TYR A 208 -12.84 -2.64 -7.58
CA TYR A 208 -11.75 -2.18 -8.42
C TYR A 208 -11.19 -0.88 -7.84
N ASN A 209 -9.87 -0.79 -7.79
CA ASN A 209 -9.17 0.37 -7.26
C ASN A 209 -8.09 0.79 -8.25
N LYS A 210 -7.95 2.08 -8.42
CA LYS A 210 -6.79 2.72 -9.01
C LYS A 210 -6.34 3.83 -8.08
N TYR A 211 -5.16 3.68 -7.51
CA TYR A 211 -4.53 4.66 -6.65
C TYR A 211 -3.08 4.81 -7.08
N TRP A 212 -2.61 6.03 -7.10
CA TRP A 212 -1.31 6.39 -7.69
C TRP A 212 -1.23 5.85 -9.13
N ASN A 213 -0.23 5.11 -9.44
CA ASN A 213 -0.07 4.47 -10.75
C ASN A 213 -0.43 2.98 -10.74
N ARG A 214 -1.35 2.58 -9.85
CA ARG A 214 -1.62 1.17 -9.62
C ARG A 214 -3.08 0.84 -9.69
N GLU A 215 -3.35 -0.33 -10.22
CA GLU A 215 -4.69 -0.87 -10.39
C GLU A 215 -4.76 -2.27 -9.80
N TRP A 216 -5.80 -2.53 -9.03
CA TRP A 216 -6.04 -3.86 -8.49
C TRP A 216 -7.51 -4.16 -8.28
N TYR A 217 -7.82 -5.45 -8.23
CA TYR A 217 -9.15 -5.98 -8.02
C TYR A 217 -9.21 -6.76 -6.72
N ASP A 218 -10.25 -6.53 -5.95
CA ASP A 218 -10.59 -7.33 -4.78
C ASP A 218 -11.86 -8.11 -5.07
N PHE A 219 -11.89 -9.38 -4.69
CA PHE A 219 -13.08 -10.19 -4.76
C PHE A 219 -13.28 -10.94 -3.45
N LYS A 220 -14.49 -10.83 -2.89
CA LYS A 220 -14.84 -11.48 -1.62
C LYS A 220 -16.17 -12.19 -1.72
N CYS A 221 -16.29 -13.33 -1.05
CA CYS A 221 -17.55 -14.00 -0.78
C CYS A 221 -17.67 -14.21 0.72
N GLY A 222 -18.87 -14.08 1.24
CA GLY A 222 -19.09 -14.21 2.67
C GLY A 222 -20.47 -14.66 3.04
N ILE A 223 -20.59 -15.03 4.29
CA ILE A 223 -21.84 -15.44 4.92
C ILE A 223 -22.13 -14.45 6.05
N ASN A 224 -23.34 -13.89 6.04
CA ASN A 224 -23.83 -13.06 7.12
C ASN A 224 -24.76 -13.90 8.00
N TYR A 225 -24.44 -14.01 9.28
CA TYR A 225 -25.28 -14.65 10.26
C TYR A 225 -25.64 -13.68 11.38
N VAL A 226 -26.94 -13.51 11.61
CA VAL A 226 -27.45 -12.64 12.68
C VAL A 226 -27.77 -13.51 13.90
N ILE A 227 -27.05 -13.24 14.97
CA ILE A 227 -27.26 -13.84 16.29
C ILE A 227 -28.17 -12.88 17.07
N PHE A 228 -29.33 -13.37 17.51
CA PHE A 228 -30.26 -12.63 18.35
C PHE A 228 -30.14 -13.05 19.81
#